data_8bc6600e343d0b994b10b54083fd672e
#
_entry.id   8bc6600e343d0b994b10b54083fd672e
#
_cell.length_a   1.000
_cell.length_b   1.000
_cell.length_c   1.000
_cell.angle_alpha   90.00
_cell.angle_beta   90.00
_cell.angle_gamma   90.00
#
_symmetry.space_group_name_H-M   'P 1'
#
loop_
_entity.id
_entity.type
_entity.pdbx_description
1 polymer ?
#
loop_
_entity_poly.entity_id
_entity_poly.type
_entity_poly.pdbx_seq_one_letter_code
_entity_poly.pdbx_strand_id
1 'polypeptide(L)'
;MRRGHSSRLVLICTAILGVALLAKTAAPQSTPLRAPTKGGETAAPGLNPAIYHHVAQVIWVVSDLDRVVEYWQRLGVHNVHRDGMVSFPNLTYRGTPDPATAKQVTANIGDLEIKWIQPVHGGKFWSDGLRQHGDGIRVLGYAVNSPREFDDQIKYFSSRGVNLVVQDSWQDPTGRGRIAYLDTAAQGGGHTLALIDQPQTHLPAAVPAANEYPLTKITHFAWVVNDVRKVDAYYTDLGFPPFSRIDHNVSLDRVYRGQPGIYEMWLGWDRTGDTPFEWVQQIVGPDVYVEYGKKHGEGFHHLGVNVSDMDEVIKLMSARGAPPSQDASWKTSKGKGRAVYLDSEPYGGVTLELIYDPR
;
A
#
# COMPACT_ATOMS: atom_id res chain seq x y z
N MET A 1 34.41 -61.59 40.13
CA MET A 1 34.07 -62.91 39.49
C MET A 1 33.16 -62.63 38.30
N ARG A 2 33.53 -63.27 37.15
CA ARG A 2 32.79 -63.35 35.82
C ARG A 2 32.73 -62.06 35.01
N ARG A 3 33.61 -61.84 34.02
CA ARG A 3 33.72 -62.38 32.64
C ARG A 3 32.40 -62.11 31.91
N GLY A 4 32.31 -61.23 30.89
CA GLY A 4 33.10 -61.12 29.68
C GLY A 4 32.16 -61.54 28.54
N HIS A 5 32.03 -60.77 27.53
CA HIS A 5 32.04 -61.23 26.14
C HIS A 5 31.87 -60.02 25.19
N SER A 6 32.95 -59.74 24.50
CA SER A 6 32.99 -58.91 23.34
C SER A 6 32.49 -59.69 22.13
N SER A 7 31.56 -59.19 21.38
CA SER A 7 31.28 -59.69 20.05
C SER A 7 31.59 -58.57 19.02
N ARG A 8 32.65 -58.85 18.27
CA ARG A 8 33.04 -58.09 17.09
C ARG A 8 32.04 -58.38 15.97
N LEU A 9 31.42 -57.34 15.43
CA LEU A 9 30.63 -57.41 14.18
C LEU A 9 31.50 -56.94 13.02
N VAL A 10 31.68 -57.81 12.05
CA VAL A 10 32.51 -57.66 10.86
C VAL A 10 31.64 -56.80 9.87
N LEU A 11 32.19 -55.69 9.44
CA LEU A 11 31.55 -54.82 8.42
C LEU A 11 32.00 -55.35 7.04
N ILE A 12 31.06 -55.88 6.27
CA ILE A 12 31.26 -56.23 4.86
C ILE A 12 30.89 -55.01 4.01
N CYS A 13 31.93 -54.40 3.41
CA CYS A 13 31.74 -53.34 2.40
C CYS A 13 31.34 -53.97 1.05
N THR A 14 30.12 -53.77 0.64
CA THR A 14 29.71 -54.05 -0.75
C THR A 14 29.72 -52.73 -1.52
N ALA A 15 30.66 -52.59 -2.42
CA ALA A 15 30.74 -51.47 -3.36
C ALA A 15 29.69 -51.67 -4.47
N ILE A 16 28.73 -50.78 -4.52
CA ILE A 16 27.79 -50.68 -5.68
C ILE A 16 28.28 -49.53 -6.54
N LEU A 17 28.80 -49.86 -7.72
CA LEU A 17 29.08 -48.91 -8.80
C LEU A 17 27.73 -48.38 -9.35
N GLY A 18 27.35 -47.19 -8.96
CA GLY A 18 26.24 -46.46 -9.57
C GLY A 18 26.71 -45.63 -10.74
N VAL A 19 26.31 -46.01 -11.95
CA VAL A 19 26.50 -45.23 -13.16
C VAL A 19 25.59 -43.99 -13.06
N ALA A 20 26.18 -42.80 -12.90
CA ALA A 20 25.46 -41.54 -12.96
C ALA A 20 25.11 -41.19 -14.40
N LEU A 21 23.83 -41.35 -14.75
CA LEU A 21 23.26 -40.85 -16.00
C LEU A 21 23.09 -39.33 -15.84
N LEU A 22 23.96 -38.54 -16.47
CA LEU A 22 23.82 -37.08 -16.57
C LEU A 22 22.65 -36.75 -17.52
N ALA A 23 21.47 -36.52 -16.96
CA ALA A 23 20.38 -35.91 -17.69
C ALA A 23 20.72 -34.42 -17.89
N LYS A 24 21.08 -34.03 -19.11
CA LYS A 24 21.13 -32.64 -19.54
C LYS A 24 19.71 -32.09 -19.50
N THR A 25 19.39 -31.28 -18.50
CA THR A 25 18.19 -30.44 -18.52
C THR A 25 18.41 -29.35 -19.55
N ALA A 26 17.68 -29.45 -20.67
CA ALA A 26 17.61 -28.38 -21.66
C ALA A 26 16.93 -27.16 -21.00
N ALA A 27 17.58 -26.00 -21.09
CA ALA A 27 16.97 -24.72 -20.73
C ALA A 27 15.73 -24.49 -21.61
N PRO A 28 14.67 -23.89 -21.07
CA PRO A 28 13.50 -23.56 -21.90
C PRO A 28 13.92 -22.56 -22.98
N GLN A 29 13.73 -22.99 -24.24
CA GLN A 29 13.92 -22.13 -25.39
C GLN A 29 12.85 -21.04 -25.36
N SER A 30 13.27 -19.79 -25.31
CA SER A 30 12.41 -18.64 -25.56
C SER A 30 11.82 -18.73 -26.97
N THR A 31 10.50 -18.86 -27.06
CA THR A 31 9.77 -18.79 -28.31
C THR A 31 9.99 -17.42 -28.94
N PRO A 32 10.44 -17.29 -30.20
CA PRO A 32 10.60 -16.00 -30.83
C PRO A 32 9.24 -15.34 -31.02
N LEU A 33 9.12 -14.08 -30.62
CA LEU A 33 7.96 -13.22 -30.87
C LEU A 33 7.60 -13.26 -32.36
N ARG A 34 6.39 -13.69 -32.67
CA ARG A 34 5.81 -13.71 -34.02
C ARG A 34 5.73 -12.29 -34.55
N ALA A 35 6.32 -12.05 -35.72
CA ALA A 35 6.22 -10.79 -36.45
C ALA A 35 4.74 -10.38 -36.66
N PRO A 36 4.39 -9.08 -36.58
CA PRO A 36 3.01 -8.65 -36.73
C PRO A 36 2.49 -8.91 -38.14
N THR A 37 1.41 -9.63 -38.27
CA THR A 37 0.62 -9.76 -39.50
C THR A 37 -0.09 -8.44 -39.76
N LYS A 38 0.09 -7.86 -40.94
CA LYS A 38 -0.65 -6.69 -41.44
C LYS A 38 -2.14 -7.06 -41.58
N GLY A 39 -2.96 -6.60 -40.68
CA GLY A 39 -4.41 -6.59 -40.73
C GLY A 39 -4.92 -5.76 -39.59
N GLY A 40 -5.65 -4.68 -39.88
CA GLY A 40 -6.11 -3.56 -39.04
C GLY A 40 -6.65 -3.88 -37.63
N GLU A 41 -5.88 -4.53 -36.77
CA GLU A 41 -6.10 -4.54 -35.34
C GLU A 41 -5.55 -3.24 -34.76
N THR A 42 -6.41 -2.45 -34.12
CA THR A 42 -5.98 -1.37 -33.24
C THR A 42 -5.00 -1.95 -32.25
N ALA A 43 -3.79 -1.39 -32.18
CA ALA A 43 -2.77 -1.83 -31.20
C ALA A 43 -3.41 -1.98 -29.82
N ALA A 44 -3.06 -3.05 -29.09
CA ALA A 44 -3.53 -3.24 -27.73
C ALA A 44 -3.21 -1.99 -26.91
N PRO A 45 -4.13 -1.49 -26.07
CA PRO A 45 -3.88 -0.32 -25.26
C PRO A 45 -2.64 -0.54 -24.39
N GLY A 46 -1.78 0.48 -24.31
CA GLY A 46 -0.61 0.49 -23.42
C GLY A 46 -0.97 1.02 -22.04
N LEU A 47 -0.07 0.84 -21.07
CA LEU A 47 -0.16 1.56 -19.82
C LEU A 47 -0.13 3.07 -20.12
N ASN A 48 -1.07 3.83 -19.55
CA ASN A 48 -1.01 5.30 -19.57
C ASN A 48 -0.44 5.81 -18.24
N PRO A 49 0.87 6.12 -18.14
CA PRO A 49 1.50 6.53 -16.88
C PRO A 49 0.89 7.80 -16.30
N ALA A 50 0.32 8.68 -17.14
CA ALA A 50 -0.25 9.95 -16.68
C ALA A 50 -1.43 9.77 -15.71
N ILE A 51 -2.17 8.66 -15.80
CA ILE A 51 -3.26 8.33 -14.87
C ILE A 51 -2.71 8.13 -13.46
N TYR A 52 -1.57 7.43 -13.34
CA TYR A 52 -0.99 7.01 -12.07
C TYR A 52 -0.06 8.05 -11.45
N HIS A 53 -0.01 9.26 -12.06
CA HIS A 53 0.80 10.35 -11.56
C HIS A 53 0.24 10.98 -10.28
N HIS A 54 -1.08 10.98 -10.10
CA HIS A 54 -1.75 11.59 -8.96
C HIS A 54 -2.75 10.64 -8.31
N VAL A 55 -2.58 10.39 -7.00
CA VAL A 55 -3.56 9.65 -6.20
C VAL A 55 -4.71 10.57 -5.86
N ALA A 56 -5.87 10.34 -6.47
CA ALA A 56 -7.04 11.18 -6.28
C ALA A 56 -7.80 10.85 -4.99
N GLN A 57 -7.83 9.56 -4.62
CA GLN A 57 -8.66 9.08 -3.52
C GLN A 57 -8.01 7.88 -2.83
N VAL A 58 -8.22 7.74 -1.51
CA VAL A 58 -7.95 6.51 -0.78
C VAL A 58 -9.24 5.93 -0.22
N ILE A 59 -9.39 4.59 -0.31
CA ILE A 59 -10.46 3.87 0.37
C ILE A 59 -9.88 3.28 1.66
N TRP A 60 -10.40 3.76 2.76
CA TRP A 60 -9.96 3.40 4.11
C TRP A 60 -11.08 2.63 4.81
N VAL A 61 -10.87 1.33 4.97
CA VAL A 61 -11.87 0.42 5.57
C VAL A 61 -11.64 0.34 7.07
N VAL A 62 -12.71 0.55 7.85
CA VAL A 62 -12.63 0.65 9.30
C VAL A 62 -13.76 -0.11 10.00
N SER A 63 -13.50 -0.60 11.20
CA SER A 63 -14.47 -1.31 12.04
C SER A 63 -15.36 -0.38 12.88
N ASP A 64 -14.85 0.80 13.23
CA ASP A 64 -15.55 1.83 14.02
C ASP A 64 -15.30 3.20 13.38
N LEU A 65 -16.22 3.59 12.48
CA LEU A 65 -16.11 4.81 11.69
C LEU A 65 -16.07 6.07 12.55
N ASP A 66 -16.93 6.15 13.56
CA ASP A 66 -17.05 7.36 14.38
C ASP A 66 -15.78 7.60 15.19
N ARG A 67 -15.25 6.55 15.83
CA ARG A 67 -13.98 6.60 16.59
C ARG A 67 -12.81 7.02 15.72
N VAL A 68 -12.70 6.47 14.53
CA VAL A 68 -11.59 6.78 13.59
C VAL A 68 -11.71 8.21 13.08
N VAL A 69 -12.88 8.61 12.61
CA VAL A 69 -13.10 9.98 12.08
C VAL A 69 -12.85 11.03 13.15
N GLU A 70 -13.37 10.86 14.37
CA GLU A 70 -13.14 11.79 15.47
C GLU A 70 -11.66 11.94 15.85
N TYR A 71 -10.91 10.83 15.82
CA TYR A 71 -9.48 10.85 16.07
C TYR A 71 -8.73 11.64 14.99
N TRP A 72 -8.93 11.31 13.71
CA TRP A 72 -8.23 11.97 12.61
C TRP A 72 -8.63 13.44 12.42
N GLN A 73 -9.87 13.81 12.76
CA GLN A 73 -10.28 15.22 12.84
C GLN A 73 -9.47 15.99 13.90
N ARG A 74 -9.22 15.39 15.07
CA ARG A 74 -8.36 16.02 16.09
C ARG A 74 -6.92 16.20 15.60
N LEU A 75 -6.43 15.31 14.72
CA LEU A 75 -5.09 15.44 14.13
C LEU A 75 -5.03 16.50 13.02
N GLY A 76 -6.18 16.93 12.45
CA GLY A 76 -6.21 17.98 11.43
C GLY A 76 -6.83 17.58 10.09
N VAL A 77 -7.44 16.39 9.98
CA VAL A 77 -8.26 16.05 8.80
C VAL A 77 -9.49 16.97 8.76
N HIS A 78 -9.77 17.52 7.61
CA HIS A 78 -10.79 18.55 7.42
C HIS A 78 -11.76 18.23 6.30
N ASN A 79 -12.76 19.13 6.05
CA ASN A 79 -13.84 18.91 5.09
C ASN A 79 -14.57 17.59 5.31
N VAL A 80 -14.78 17.22 6.57
CA VAL A 80 -15.44 15.97 6.91
C VAL A 80 -16.91 16.05 6.60
N HIS A 81 -17.34 15.24 5.63
CA HIS A 81 -18.73 15.07 5.24
C HIS A 81 -19.22 13.67 5.65
N ARG A 82 -20.25 13.62 6.48
CA ARG A 82 -20.85 12.35 6.91
C ARG A 82 -21.96 11.97 5.94
N ASP A 83 -21.66 11.03 5.01
CA ASP A 83 -22.61 10.56 3.99
C ASP A 83 -23.70 9.67 4.61
N GLY A 84 -23.48 9.15 5.82
CA GLY A 84 -24.39 8.26 6.50
C GLY A 84 -24.35 6.84 5.95
N MET A 85 -25.54 6.21 5.82
CA MET A 85 -25.66 4.87 5.22
C MET A 85 -25.74 4.98 3.70
N VAL A 86 -24.74 4.45 3.03
CA VAL A 86 -24.64 4.45 1.55
C VAL A 86 -24.91 3.03 1.04
N SER A 87 -25.66 2.94 -0.07
CA SER A 87 -25.96 1.68 -0.76
C SER A 87 -25.16 1.59 -2.06
N PHE A 88 -24.63 0.38 -2.32
CA PHE A 88 -23.87 0.03 -3.51
C PHE A 88 -24.56 -1.14 -4.25
N PRO A 89 -25.70 -0.85 -4.94
CA PRO A 89 -26.56 -1.92 -5.51
C PRO A 89 -25.91 -2.62 -6.71
N ASN A 90 -24.98 -1.93 -7.40
CA ASN A 90 -24.31 -2.45 -8.60
C ASN A 90 -22.92 -3.04 -8.32
N LEU A 91 -22.54 -3.11 -7.03
CA LEU A 91 -21.24 -3.64 -6.64
C LEU A 91 -21.11 -5.09 -7.07
N THR A 92 -19.96 -5.43 -7.65
CA THR A 92 -19.58 -6.81 -7.94
C THR A 92 -18.25 -7.13 -7.28
N TYR A 93 -18.09 -8.38 -6.86
CA TYR A 93 -16.84 -8.93 -6.34
C TYR A 93 -16.40 -10.12 -7.19
N ARG A 94 -15.22 -10.03 -7.83
CA ARG A 94 -14.69 -11.04 -8.76
C ARG A 94 -15.73 -11.48 -9.80
N GLY A 95 -16.43 -10.50 -10.38
CA GLY A 95 -17.45 -10.70 -11.42
C GLY A 95 -18.79 -11.23 -10.92
N THR A 96 -18.97 -11.48 -9.61
CA THR A 96 -20.24 -11.92 -9.03
C THR A 96 -20.94 -10.74 -8.34
N PRO A 97 -22.27 -10.54 -8.52
CA PRO A 97 -23.01 -9.52 -7.79
C PRO A 97 -22.79 -9.63 -6.26
N ASP A 98 -22.44 -8.52 -5.65
CA ASP A 98 -22.18 -8.41 -4.20
C ASP A 98 -22.70 -7.05 -3.67
N PRO A 99 -24.00 -6.78 -3.83
CA PRO A 99 -24.58 -5.52 -3.39
C PRO A 99 -24.28 -5.28 -1.91
N ALA A 100 -23.95 -4.03 -1.58
CA ALA A 100 -23.48 -3.70 -0.25
C ALA A 100 -24.17 -2.48 0.34
N THR A 101 -24.14 -2.38 1.66
CA THR A 101 -24.39 -1.15 2.41
C THR A 101 -23.26 -0.90 3.38
N ALA A 102 -22.86 0.36 3.52
CA ALA A 102 -21.81 0.78 4.42
C ALA A 102 -22.11 2.15 5.03
N LYS A 103 -21.63 2.40 6.24
CA LYS A 103 -21.50 3.78 6.70
C LYS A 103 -20.30 4.40 6.00
N GLN A 104 -20.45 5.64 5.53
CA GLN A 104 -19.40 6.35 4.81
C GLN A 104 -19.19 7.75 5.35
N VAL A 105 -17.94 8.16 5.34
CA VAL A 105 -17.51 9.55 5.58
C VAL A 105 -16.46 9.91 4.55
N THR A 106 -16.59 11.08 3.95
CA THR A 106 -15.59 11.66 3.05
C THR A 106 -14.87 12.82 3.73
N ALA A 107 -13.60 13.01 3.47
CA ALA A 107 -12.78 14.08 4.03
C ALA A 107 -11.58 14.37 3.13
N ASN A 108 -10.75 15.35 3.51
CA ASN A 108 -9.52 15.68 2.78
C ASN A 108 -8.30 15.80 3.71
N ILE A 109 -7.15 15.43 3.15
CA ILE A 109 -5.82 15.88 3.58
C ILE A 109 -5.18 16.55 2.37
N GLY A 110 -5.12 17.88 2.35
CA GLY A 110 -4.75 18.63 1.14
C GLY A 110 -5.70 18.34 -0.01
N ASP A 111 -5.17 17.89 -1.12
CA ASP A 111 -5.91 17.50 -2.33
C ASP A 111 -6.30 16.00 -2.36
N LEU A 112 -5.79 15.20 -1.43
CA LEU A 112 -6.16 13.79 -1.30
C LEU A 112 -7.55 13.64 -0.70
N GLU A 113 -8.47 13.01 -1.43
CA GLU A 113 -9.76 12.59 -0.88
C GLU A 113 -9.61 11.30 -0.06
N ILE A 114 -10.13 11.33 1.16
CA ILE A 114 -10.25 10.16 2.02
C ILE A 114 -11.70 9.70 2.02
N LYS A 115 -11.92 8.43 1.71
CA LYS A 115 -13.23 7.80 1.83
C LYS A 115 -13.14 6.69 2.88
N TRP A 116 -13.59 6.98 4.09
CA TRP A 116 -13.76 5.97 5.13
C TRP A 116 -15.01 5.14 4.89
N ILE A 117 -14.87 3.83 4.95
CA ILE A 117 -15.97 2.87 4.78
C ILE A 117 -16.00 1.92 5.97
N GLN A 118 -17.14 1.88 6.67
CA GLN A 118 -17.47 0.83 7.62
C GLN A 118 -18.51 -0.10 6.98
N PRO A 119 -18.13 -1.30 6.51
CA PRO A 119 -19.08 -2.24 5.90
C PRO A 119 -20.13 -2.68 6.91
N VAL A 120 -21.41 -2.73 6.48
CA VAL A 120 -22.56 -3.16 7.30
C VAL A 120 -23.16 -4.43 6.75
N HIS A 121 -23.35 -4.50 5.42
CA HIS A 121 -23.87 -5.68 4.73
C HIS A 121 -23.25 -5.80 3.34
N GLY A 122 -22.97 -7.04 2.90
CA GLY A 122 -22.32 -7.29 1.60
C GLY A 122 -20.90 -6.71 1.53
N GLY A 123 -20.44 -6.39 0.32
CA GLY A 123 -19.15 -5.77 0.11
C GLY A 123 -17.99 -6.64 0.57
N LYS A 124 -17.89 -7.86 0.05
CA LYS A 124 -16.90 -8.87 0.48
C LYS A 124 -15.46 -8.35 0.47
N PHE A 125 -15.09 -7.53 -0.50
CA PHE A 125 -13.75 -6.96 -0.54
C PHE A 125 -13.44 -6.18 0.75
N TRP A 126 -14.37 -5.35 1.20
CA TRP A 126 -14.19 -4.55 2.42
C TRP A 126 -14.31 -5.39 3.68
N SER A 127 -15.36 -6.22 3.78
CA SER A 127 -15.63 -7.01 4.98
C SER A 127 -14.61 -8.13 5.19
N ASP A 128 -14.14 -8.78 4.13
CA ASP A 128 -13.10 -9.81 4.20
C ASP A 128 -11.73 -9.18 4.51
N GLY A 129 -11.40 -8.05 3.85
CA GLY A 129 -10.20 -7.28 4.13
C GLY A 129 -10.13 -6.82 5.58
N LEU A 130 -11.24 -6.30 6.12
CA LEU A 130 -11.35 -5.89 7.53
C LEU A 130 -11.12 -7.07 8.48
N ARG A 131 -11.71 -8.22 8.20
CA ARG A 131 -11.55 -9.43 9.02
C ARG A 131 -10.14 -10.01 8.99
N GLN A 132 -9.47 -9.95 7.82
CA GLN A 132 -8.15 -10.56 7.62
C GLN A 132 -7.00 -9.66 8.07
N HIS A 133 -7.15 -8.36 7.89
CA HIS A 133 -6.09 -7.38 8.05
C HIS A 133 -6.43 -6.24 9.02
N GLY A 134 -7.63 -6.26 9.65
CA GLY A 134 -8.09 -5.17 10.51
C GLY A 134 -8.39 -3.88 9.74
N ASP A 135 -8.43 -2.75 10.45
CA ASP A 135 -8.59 -1.42 9.87
C ASP A 135 -7.40 -1.06 8.97
N GLY A 136 -7.60 -0.24 7.94
CA GLY A 136 -6.50 0.28 7.11
C GLY A 136 -6.94 0.82 5.75
N ILE A 137 -6.05 1.58 5.12
CA ILE A 137 -6.18 1.97 3.72
C ILE A 137 -5.97 0.72 2.85
N ARG A 138 -6.95 0.43 1.98
CA ARG A 138 -6.96 -0.77 1.14
C ARG A 138 -6.75 -0.48 -0.33
N VAL A 139 -7.12 0.73 -0.79
CA VAL A 139 -7.17 1.06 -2.21
C VAL A 139 -6.66 2.47 -2.41
N LEU A 140 -5.82 2.67 -3.41
CA LEU A 140 -5.52 3.97 -3.96
C LEU A 140 -6.21 4.12 -5.31
N GLY A 141 -7.01 5.18 -5.44
CA GLY A 141 -7.81 5.47 -6.60
C GLY A 141 -7.20 6.55 -7.48
N TYR A 142 -7.20 6.30 -8.78
CA TYR A 142 -6.67 7.16 -9.82
C TYR A 142 -7.78 7.57 -10.78
N ALA A 143 -7.96 8.88 -10.97
CA ALA A 143 -8.96 9.40 -11.87
C ALA A 143 -8.50 9.24 -13.33
N VAL A 144 -9.40 8.76 -14.17
CA VAL A 144 -9.20 8.74 -15.63
C VAL A 144 -9.88 9.97 -16.27
N ASN A 145 -9.40 10.36 -17.46
CA ASN A 145 -9.91 11.55 -18.14
C ASN A 145 -11.14 11.27 -19.03
N SER A 146 -11.45 10.00 -19.26
CA SER A 146 -12.59 9.61 -20.10
C SER A 146 -13.03 8.17 -19.85
N PRO A 147 -14.32 7.85 -20.16
CA PRO A 147 -14.82 6.47 -20.13
C PRO A 147 -14.02 5.51 -21.00
N ARG A 148 -13.50 5.97 -22.14
CA ARG A 148 -12.66 5.16 -23.01
C ARG A 148 -11.33 4.80 -22.34
N GLU A 149 -10.68 5.76 -21.70
CA GLU A 149 -9.41 5.53 -20.98
C GLU A 149 -9.58 4.54 -19.84
N PHE A 150 -10.72 4.62 -19.10
CA PHE A 150 -11.08 3.62 -18.11
C PHE A 150 -11.12 2.20 -18.69
N ASP A 151 -11.85 2.02 -19.80
CA ASP A 151 -12.00 0.71 -20.46
C ASP A 151 -10.67 0.21 -21.06
N ASP A 152 -9.86 1.11 -21.62
CA ASP A 152 -8.56 0.78 -22.21
C ASP A 152 -7.54 0.33 -21.16
N GLN A 153 -7.51 0.97 -19.98
CA GLN A 153 -6.65 0.55 -18.88
C GLN A 153 -7.09 -0.79 -18.28
N ILE A 154 -8.37 -1.05 -18.12
CA ILE A 154 -8.88 -2.36 -17.70
C ILE A 154 -8.41 -3.47 -18.68
N LYS A 155 -8.54 -3.23 -19.99
CA LYS A 155 -8.07 -4.18 -21.01
C LYS A 155 -6.57 -4.40 -20.95
N TYR A 156 -5.80 -3.32 -20.72
CA TYR A 156 -4.36 -3.42 -20.57
C TYR A 156 -3.98 -4.33 -19.40
N PHE A 157 -4.50 -4.07 -18.19
CA PHE A 157 -4.20 -4.90 -17.01
C PHE A 157 -4.68 -6.34 -17.17
N SER A 158 -5.86 -6.55 -17.75
CA SER A 158 -6.37 -7.88 -18.05
C SER A 158 -5.44 -8.64 -18.98
N SER A 159 -4.85 -7.98 -20.00
CA SER A 159 -3.87 -8.59 -20.90
C SER A 159 -2.56 -8.99 -20.21
N ARG A 160 -2.27 -8.43 -19.04
CA ARG A 160 -1.14 -8.76 -18.15
C ARG A 160 -1.51 -9.74 -17.03
N GLY A 161 -2.72 -10.31 -17.07
CA GLY A 161 -3.20 -11.26 -16.07
C GLY A 161 -3.73 -10.63 -14.78
N VAL A 162 -3.86 -9.30 -14.72
CA VAL A 162 -4.47 -8.61 -13.58
C VAL A 162 -5.98 -8.52 -13.81
N ASN A 163 -6.74 -9.23 -12.99
CA ASN A 163 -8.19 -9.25 -13.06
C ASN A 163 -8.80 -8.10 -12.26
N LEU A 164 -10.11 -7.87 -12.47
CA LEU A 164 -10.88 -6.99 -11.62
C LEU A 164 -11.31 -7.74 -10.36
N VAL A 165 -11.11 -7.10 -9.20
CA VAL A 165 -11.57 -7.63 -7.92
C VAL A 165 -12.88 -6.99 -7.50
N VAL A 166 -13.07 -5.69 -7.76
CA VAL A 166 -14.32 -4.97 -7.50
C VAL A 166 -14.66 -4.12 -8.72
N GLN A 167 -15.95 -4.04 -9.04
CA GLN A 167 -16.52 -3.02 -9.90
C GLN A 167 -17.78 -2.46 -9.26
N ASP A 168 -17.98 -1.16 -9.39
CA ASP A 168 -19.23 -0.50 -9.05
C ASP A 168 -19.54 0.60 -10.05
N SER A 169 -20.81 0.95 -10.16
CA SER A 169 -21.29 2.09 -10.95
C SER A 169 -22.49 2.72 -10.29
N TRP A 170 -22.56 4.04 -10.41
CA TRP A 170 -23.65 4.84 -9.85
C TRP A 170 -24.12 5.90 -10.81
N GLN A 171 -25.29 6.45 -10.54
CA GLN A 171 -25.85 7.61 -11.21
C GLN A 171 -26.25 8.60 -10.12
N ASP A 172 -25.72 9.79 -10.21
CA ASP A 172 -26.07 10.90 -9.32
C ASP A 172 -26.37 12.17 -10.13
N PRO A 173 -26.73 13.30 -9.49
CA PRO A 173 -27.03 14.55 -10.20
C PRO A 173 -25.86 15.10 -11.02
N THR A 174 -24.62 14.71 -10.75
CA THR A 174 -23.43 15.15 -11.48
C THR A 174 -23.15 14.30 -12.72
N GLY A 175 -23.74 13.11 -12.81
CA GLY A 175 -23.61 12.21 -13.94
C GLY A 175 -23.43 10.75 -13.52
N ARG A 176 -22.94 9.95 -14.47
CA ARG A 176 -22.62 8.54 -14.22
C ARG A 176 -21.18 8.41 -13.76
N GLY A 177 -20.97 7.67 -12.67
CA GLY A 177 -19.64 7.28 -12.21
C GLY A 177 -19.41 5.77 -12.26
N ARG A 178 -18.15 5.36 -12.36
CA ARG A 178 -17.68 3.96 -12.28
C ARG A 178 -16.37 3.89 -11.50
N ILE A 179 -16.19 2.79 -10.79
CA ILE A 179 -14.91 2.47 -10.15
C ILE A 179 -14.57 0.99 -10.40
N ALA A 180 -13.29 0.70 -10.60
CA ALA A 180 -12.80 -0.65 -10.76
C ALA A 180 -11.53 -0.85 -9.94
N TYR A 181 -11.50 -1.86 -9.05
CA TYR A 181 -10.31 -2.26 -8.30
C TYR A 181 -9.61 -3.39 -9.05
N LEU A 182 -8.32 -3.23 -9.26
CA LEU A 182 -7.45 -4.20 -9.91
C LEU A 182 -6.86 -5.15 -8.87
N ASP A 183 -6.78 -6.44 -9.17
CA ASP A 183 -6.25 -7.50 -8.28
C ASP A 183 -4.71 -7.44 -8.21
N THR A 184 -4.18 -6.32 -7.74
CA THR A 184 -2.73 -6.08 -7.63
C THR A 184 -2.16 -6.40 -6.26
N ALA A 185 -2.99 -6.52 -5.22
CA ALA A 185 -2.53 -6.58 -3.83
C ALA A 185 -1.61 -7.78 -3.54
N ALA A 186 -1.94 -8.97 -4.03
CA ALA A 186 -1.20 -10.20 -3.68
C ALA A 186 0.27 -10.19 -4.12
N GLN A 187 0.60 -9.54 -5.23
CA GLN A 187 1.97 -9.43 -5.75
C GLN A 187 2.55 -8.02 -5.54
N GLY A 188 1.68 -7.04 -5.39
CA GLY A 188 2.02 -5.62 -5.18
C GLY A 188 2.09 -5.22 -3.71
N GLY A 189 2.45 -6.14 -2.80
CA GLY A 189 2.70 -5.82 -1.39
C GLY A 189 1.47 -5.27 -0.64
N GLY A 190 0.28 -5.78 -0.93
CA GLY A 190 -0.98 -5.33 -0.31
C GLY A 190 -1.57 -4.06 -0.94
N HIS A 191 -1.00 -3.54 -2.02
CA HIS A 191 -1.47 -2.34 -2.69
C HIS A 191 -2.50 -2.67 -3.78
N THR A 192 -3.74 -2.24 -3.59
CA THR A 192 -4.80 -2.34 -4.61
C THR A 192 -4.91 -1.02 -5.38
N LEU A 193 -4.71 -1.07 -6.70
CA LEU A 193 -4.96 0.04 -7.62
C LEU A 193 -6.44 0.11 -7.95
N ALA A 194 -7.02 1.30 -8.02
CA ALA A 194 -8.35 1.52 -8.57
C ALA A 194 -8.37 2.60 -9.63
N LEU A 195 -9.19 2.39 -10.66
CA LEU A 195 -9.52 3.38 -11.67
C LEU A 195 -10.86 4.01 -11.33
N ILE A 196 -10.97 5.33 -11.46
CA ILE A 196 -12.17 6.09 -11.18
C ILE A 196 -12.56 6.89 -12.43
N ASP A 197 -13.71 6.57 -13.00
CA ASP A 197 -14.35 7.31 -14.10
C ASP A 197 -15.56 8.03 -13.50
N GLN A 198 -15.37 9.28 -13.12
CA GLN A 198 -16.37 10.11 -12.48
C GLN A 198 -16.35 11.49 -13.14
N PRO A 199 -17.52 12.09 -13.44
CA PRO A 199 -17.58 13.49 -13.77
C PRO A 199 -16.91 14.29 -12.66
N GLN A 200 -15.89 15.09 -13.00
CA GLN A 200 -15.05 15.77 -12.02
C GLN A 200 -15.88 16.80 -11.24
N THR A 201 -16.40 16.38 -10.11
CA THR A 201 -16.64 17.26 -9.00
C THR A 201 -15.45 17.16 -8.09
N HIS A 202 -14.37 17.87 -8.41
CA HIS A 202 -13.33 18.10 -7.43
C HIS A 202 -14.01 18.80 -6.26
N LEU A 203 -14.06 18.13 -5.10
CA LEU A 203 -14.20 18.88 -3.86
C LEU A 203 -13.08 19.93 -3.92
N PRO A 204 -13.38 21.22 -3.81
CA PRO A 204 -12.35 22.24 -3.91
C PRO A 204 -11.25 21.85 -2.92
N ALA A 205 -10.00 21.84 -3.39
CA ALA A 205 -8.86 21.61 -2.51
C ALA A 205 -9.06 22.53 -1.31
N ALA A 206 -9.27 21.94 -0.14
CA ALA A 206 -9.47 22.73 1.05
C ALA A 206 -8.16 23.48 1.28
N VAL A 207 -8.26 24.81 1.32
CA VAL A 207 -7.15 25.60 1.85
C VAL A 207 -7.20 25.39 3.35
N PRO A 208 -6.23 24.66 3.97
CA PRO A 208 -6.22 24.45 5.39
C PRO A 208 -6.21 25.81 6.10
N ALA A 209 -7.02 25.98 7.14
CA ALA A 209 -6.84 27.12 8.03
C ALA A 209 -5.42 27.04 8.62
N ALA A 210 -4.80 28.17 8.90
CA ALA A 210 -3.41 28.25 9.41
C ALA A 210 -3.14 27.41 10.68
N ASN A 211 -4.17 26.88 11.31
CA ASN A 211 -4.13 26.06 12.53
C ASN A 211 -4.29 24.54 12.27
N GLU A 212 -4.41 24.09 11.01
CA GLU A 212 -4.63 22.67 10.65
C GLU A 212 -3.32 21.92 10.32
N TYR A 213 -2.22 22.55 10.62
CA TYR A 213 -0.89 21.95 10.58
C TYR A 213 -0.81 20.70 11.47
N PRO A 214 -0.19 19.55 11.03
CA PRO A 214 0.63 19.43 9.83
C PRO A 214 -0.09 18.79 8.62
N LEU A 215 -1.35 18.37 8.73
CA LEU A 215 -2.04 17.60 7.69
C LEU A 215 -2.49 18.45 6.49
N THR A 216 -1.57 19.23 5.93
CA THR A 216 -1.83 20.08 4.76
C THR A 216 -1.53 19.40 3.43
N LYS A 217 -0.59 18.43 3.42
CA LYS A 217 -0.21 17.68 2.23
C LYS A 217 0.47 16.38 2.60
N ILE A 218 0.05 15.28 1.98
CA ILE A 218 0.78 14.01 2.05
C ILE A 218 2.02 14.11 1.16
N THR A 219 3.17 13.74 1.69
CA THR A 219 4.47 13.80 0.99
C THR A 219 4.98 12.45 0.56
N HIS A 220 4.46 11.36 1.12
CA HIS A 220 4.59 10.01 0.60
C HIS A 220 3.55 9.07 1.21
N PHE A 221 3.32 7.96 0.52
CA PHE A 221 2.56 6.81 0.98
C PHE A 221 3.53 5.65 1.24
N ALA A 222 3.28 4.83 2.26
CA ALA A 222 4.19 3.74 2.56
C ALA A 222 3.51 2.41 2.89
N TRP A 223 4.17 1.33 2.48
CA TRP A 223 3.75 -0.06 2.68
C TRP A 223 4.80 -0.86 3.45
N VAL A 224 4.35 -1.78 4.28
CA VAL A 224 5.18 -2.86 4.81
C VAL A 224 5.05 -4.06 3.88
N VAL A 225 6.19 -4.60 3.44
CA VAL A 225 6.26 -5.73 2.50
C VAL A 225 7.28 -6.77 2.94
N ASN A 226 7.08 -8.02 2.52
CA ASN A 226 8.00 -9.11 2.80
C ASN A 226 9.24 -9.10 1.89
N ASP A 227 9.11 -8.58 0.66
CA ASP A 227 10.18 -8.55 -0.33
C ASP A 227 10.02 -7.36 -1.29
N VAL A 228 10.76 -6.30 -1.02
CA VAL A 228 10.70 -5.06 -1.80
C VAL A 228 11.10 -5.25 -3.27
N ARG A 229 12.01 -6.19 -3.55
CA ARG A 229 12.48 -6.45 -4.93
C ARG A 229 11.46 -7.21 -5.75
N LYS A 230 10.66 -8.08 -5.13
CA LYS A 230 9.53 -8.74 -5.81
C LYS A 230 8.44 -7.74 -6.16
N VAL A 231 8.16 -6.79 -5.27
CA VAL A 231 7.19 -5.72 -5.53
C VAL A 231 7.65 -4.85 -6.70
N ASP A 232 8.93 -4.42 -6.71
CA ASP A 232 9.53 -3.67 -7.82
C ASP A 232 9.43 -4.43 -9.15
N ALA A 233 9.83 -5.70 -9.16
CA ALA A 233 9.74 -6.55 -10.35
C ALA A 233 8.30 -6.69 -10.87
N TYR A 234 7.34 -6.89 -9.97
CA TYR A 234 5.92 -7.00 -10.32
C TYR A 234 5.38 -5.73 -11.00
N TYR A 235 5.62 -4.56 -10.43
CA TYR A 235 5.16 -3.31 -11.06
C TYR A 235 5.92 -3.00 -12.35
N THR A 236 7.21 -3.33 -12.42
CA THR A 236 7.99 -3.21 -13.67
C THR A 236 7.43 -4.11 -14.77
N ASP A 237 7.04 -5.35 -14.46
CA ASP A 237 6.38 -6.26 -15.41
C ASP A 237 5.00 -5.75 -15.84
N LEU A 238 4.33 -4.98 -15.01
CA LEU A 238 3.09 -4.27 -15.37
C LEU A 238 3.34 -3.01 -16.20
N GLY A 239 4.58 -2.66 -16.49
CA GLY A 239 4.94 -1.51 -17.33
C GLY A 239 5.16 -0.20 -16.58
N PHE A 240 5.13 -0.19 -15.25
CA PHE A 240 5.57 0.96 -14.47
C PHE A 240 7.11 1.08 -14.50
N PRO A 241 7.67 2.29 -14.32
CA PRO A 241 9.09 2.43 -14.13
C PRO A 241 9.59 1.61 -12.93
N PRO A 242 10.82 1.06 -12.98
CA PRO A 242 11.40 0.41 -11.81
C PRO A 242 11.58 1.42 -10.67
N PHE A 243 11.65 0.94 -9.45
CA PHE A 243 11.90 1.78 -8.29
C PHE A 243 13.16 2.62 -8.48
N SER A 244 13.06 3.90 -8.19
CA SER A 244 14.17 4.83 -8.37
C SER A 244 15.36 4.50 -7.47
N ARG A 245 15.11 3.78 -6.37
CA ARG A 245 16.10 3.38 -5.37
C ARG A 245 15.60 2.22 -4.53
N ILE A 246 16.49 1.27 -4.20
CA ILE A 246 16.30 0.26 -3.15
C ILE A 246 17.55 0.27 -2.28
N ASP A 247 17.44 0.73 -1.04
CA ASP A 247 18.56 0.89 -0.12
C ASP A 247 18.39 0.08 1.16
N HIS A 248 19.50 -0.46 1.67
CA HIS A 248 19.59 -0.88 3.06
C HIS A 248 19.70 0.34 3.95
N ASN A 249 18.68 0.58 4.78
CA ASN A 249 18.62 1.74 5.67
C ASN A 249 19.02 1.33 7.10
N VAL A 250 20.05 2.02 7.59
CA VAL A 250 20.50 1.99 8.99
C VAL A 250 20.47 3.43 9.49
N SER A 251 19.34 3.86 10.01
CA SER A 251 19.16 5.23 10.52
C SER A 251 20.00 5.49 11.76
N LEU A 252 20.25 6.77 12.06
CA LEU A 252 20.92 7.23 13.28
C LEU A 252 19.90 7.49 14.38
N ASP A 253 20.38 7.58 15.64
CA ASP A 253 19.59 7.98 16.82
C ASP A 253 18.24 7.29 16.92
N ARG A 254 18.22 6.01 16.62
CA ARG A 254 17.01 5.21 16.58
C ARG A 254 16.38 5.05 17.97
N VAL A 255 15.11 5.39 18.07
CA VAL A 255 14.28 5.20 19.27
C VAL A 255 13.03 4.42 18.88
N TYR A 256 12.63 3.46 19.69
CA TYR A 256 11.42 2.68 19.53
C TYR A 256 10.71 2.55 20.89
N ARG A 257 9.44 3.00 20.98
CA ARG A 257 8.67 3.00 22.22
C ARG A 257 9.43 3.63 23.40
N GLY A 258 10.17 4.74 23.14
CA GLY A 258 10.94 5.47 24.14
C GLY A 258 12.26 4.82 24.59
N GLN A 259 12.68 3.72 23.95
CA GLN A 259 13.94 3.04 24.21
C GLN A 259 14.87 3.12 22.99
N PRO A 260 16.21 3.05 23.19
CA PRO A 260 17.13 2.95 22.07
C PRO A 260 16.76 1.79 21.13
N GLY A 261 16.65 2.07 19.82
CA GLY A 261 16.27 1.11 18.79
C GLY A 261 17.47 0.54 18.04
N ILE A 262 17.30 -0.68 17.49
CA ILE A 262 18.31 -1.37 16.68
C ILE A 262 17.79 -1.75 15.30
N TYR A 263 16.63 -1.23 14.90
CA TYR A 263 15.92 -1.63 13.68
C TYR A 263 16.64 -1.23 12.39
N GLU A 264 16.51 -2.07 11.37
CA GLU A 264 17.05 -1.90 10.03
C GLU A 264 16.04 -2.40 9.01
N MET A 265 16.02 -1.80 7.81
CA MET A 265 15.09 -2.16 6.75
C MET A 265 15.70 -1.96 5.36
N TRP A 266 15.13 -2.63 4.36
CA TRP A 266 15.25 -2.21 2.98
C TRP A 266 14.14 -1.22 2.68
N LEU A 267 14.50 -0.10 2.04
CA LEU A 267 13.57 0.91 1.56
C LEU A 267 13.59 0.93 0.04
N GLY A 268 12.44 0.67 -0.58
CA GLY A 268 12.22 0.88 -2.01
C GLY A 268 11.45 2.19 -2.23
N TRP A 269 11.85 2.98 -3.21
CA TRP A 269 11.21 4.25 -3.53
C TRP A 269 10.74 4.27 -4.97
N ASP A 270 9.43 4.37 -5.17
CA ASP A 270 8.80 4.72 -6.43
C ASP A 270 8.53 6.23 -6.47
N ARG A 271 8.95 6.87 -7.55
CA ARG A 271 8.76 8.30 -7.81
C ARG A 271 8.06 8.57 -9.14
N THR A 272 7.23 7.63 -9.57
CA THR A 272 6.45 7.75 -10.81
C THR A 272 5.44 8.89 -10.72
N GLY A 273 4.81 9.05 -9.55
CA GLY A 273 3.80 10.08 -9.29
C GLY A 273 4.35 11.36 -8.65
N ASP A 274 3.46 12.32 -8.43
CA ASP A 274 3.71 13.57 -7.70
C ASP A 274 3.90 13.33 -6.18
N THR A 275 3.36 12.22 -5.68
CA THR A 275 3.55 11.74 -4.32
C THR A 275 4.32 10.42 -4.34
N PRO A 276 5.57 10.38 -3.85
CA PRO A 276 6.38 9.16 -3.79
C PRO A 276 5.73 8.03 -3.01
N PHE A 277 6.04 6.80 -3.41
CA PHE A 277 5.70 5.61 -2.64
C PHE A 277 6.95 5.01 -2.00
N GLU A 278 6.83 4.62 -0.74
CA GLU A 278 7.86 3.95 0.03
C GLU A 278 7.45 2.50 0.31
N TRP A 279 8.34 1.57 0.04
CA TRP A 279 8.15 0.15 0.29
C TRP A 279 9.16 -0.30 1.33
N VAL A 280 8.68 -0.70 2.51
CA VAL A 280 9.50 -1.02 3.66
C VAL A 280 9.54 -2.53 3.86
N GLN A 281 10.71 -3.13 3.64
CA GLN A 281 10.99 -4.50 4.02
C GLN A 281 11.83 -4.50 5.29
N GLN A 282 11.23 -4.88 6.40
CA GLN A 282 11.88 -4.93 7.70
C GLN A 282 12.91 -6.07 7.76
N ILE A 283 14.07 -5.82 8.38
CA ILE A 283 15.19 -6.78 8.51
C ILE A 283 15.48 -7.08 9.97
N VAL A 284 15.71 -6.04 10.77
CA VAL A 284 16.04 -6.11 12.20
C VAL A 284 15.08 -5.25 12.99
N GLY A 285 14.53 -5.76 14.08
CA GLY A 285 13.61 -5.05 14.96
C GLY A 285 13.92 -5.30 16.44
N PRO A 286 13.08 -4.84 17.34
CA PRO A 286 11.69 -4.40 17.14
C PRO A 286 11.56 -2.98 16.59
N ASP A 287 10.45 -2.74 15.89
CA ASP A 287 10.04 -1.45 15.33
C ASP A 287 8.52 -1.43 15.02
N VAL A 288 8.01 -0.28 14.57
CA VAL A 288 6.59 -0.13 14.19
C VAL A 288 6.20 -1.02 12.99
N TYR A 289 7.13 -1.37 12.11
CA TYR A 289 6.87 -2.22 10.95
C TYR A 289 6.69 -3.68 11.36
N VAL A 290 7.46 -4.16 12.35
CA VAL A 290 7.26 -5.50 12.97
C VAL A 290 5.90 -5.57 13.66
N GLU A 291 5.51 -4.51 14.39
CA GLU A 291 4.19 -4.45 15.03
C GLU A 291 3.09 -4.55 13.98
N TYR A 292 3.18 -3.72 12.94
CA TYR A 292 2.23 -3.70 11.84
C TYR A 292 2.15 -5.04 11.12
N GLY A 293 3.29 -5.58 10.68
CA GLY A 293 3.34 -6.85 9.94
C GLY A 293 2.76 -8.04 10.70
N LYS A 294 2.94 -8.10 12.02
CA LYS A 294 2.33 -9.12 12.88
C LYS A 294 0.81 -8.99 12.98
N LYS A 295 0.28 -7.79 12.91
CA LYS A 295 -1.12 -7.48 13.12
C LYS A 295 -1.92 -7.48 11.82
N HIS A 296 -1.33 -6.96 10.74
CA HIS A 296 -2.01 -6.67 9.47
C HIS A 296 -1.46 -7.46 8.28
N GLY A 297 -0.25 -8.04 8.38
CA GLY A 297 0.46 -8.62 7.25
C GLY A 297 1.10 -7.55 6.35
N GLU A 298 1.30 -7.87 5.06
CA GLU A 298 1.71 -6.87 4.07
C GLU A 298 0.57 -5.87 3.82
N GLY A 299 0.92 -4.60 3.65
CA GLY A 299 -0.10 -3.58 3.38
C GLY A 299 0.33 -2.16 3.67
N PHE A 300 -0.63 -1.26 3.54
CA PHE A 300 -0.46 0.17 3.72
C PHE A 300 -0.19 0.52 5.18
N HIS A 301 0.98 1.07 5.47
CA HIS A 301 1.45 1.33 6.83
C HIS A 301 1.27 2.79 7.27
N HIS A 302 1.77 3.76 6.48
CA HIS A 302 1.79 5.14 6.93
C HIS A 302 1.59 6.18 5.84
N LEU A 303 1.15 7.35 6.31
CA LEU A 303 1.10 8.61 5.58
C LEU A 303 2.23 9.48 6.09
N GLY A 304 3.12 9.93 5.19
CA GLY A 304 4.19 10.87 5.53
C GLY A 304 3.79 12.32 5.29
N VAL A 305 4.17 13.20 6.20
CA VAL A 305 3.98 14.65 6.09
C VAL A 305 5.26 15.40 6.45
N ASN A 306 5.59 16.43 5.68
CA ASN A 306 6.74 17.28 6.00
C ASN A 306 6.37 18.32 7.06
N VAL A 307 7.30 18.56 7.97
CA VAL A 307 7.17 19.56 9.03
C VAL A 307 8.36 20.50 9.02
N SER A 308 8.14 21.77 9.40
CA SER A 308 9.19 22.78 9.51
C SER A 308 9.83 22.86 10.91
N ASP A 309 9.06 22.47 11.92
CA ASP A 309 9.50 22.37 13.32
C ASP A 309 9.02 21.04 13.91
N MET A 310 9.96 20.10 14.01
CA MET A 310 9.67 18.75 14.48
C MET A 310 9.20 18.72 15.93
N ASP A 311 9.85 19.46 16.80
CA ASP A 311 9.58 19.39 18.25
C ASP A 311 8.23 20.08 18.60
N GLU A 312 7.91 21.19 17.93
CA GLU A 312 6.60 21.85 18.05
C GLU A 312 5.48 20.91 17.60
N VAL A 313 5.65 20.26 16.45
CA VAL A 313 4.62 19.36 15.91
C VAL A 313 4.46 18.10 16.75
N ILE A 314 5.54 17.50 17.25
CA ILE A 314 5.44 16.37 18.20
C ILE A 314 4.65 16.78 19.44
N LYS A 315 4.92 17.96 20.01
CA LYS A 315 4.18 18.47 21.17
C LYS A 315 2.69 18.65 20.86
N LEU A 316 2.37 19.25 19.71
CA LEU A 316 1.00 19.44 19.25
C LEU A 316 0.28 18.11 19.05
N MET A 317 0.90 17.16 18.34
CA MET A 317 0.29 15.85 18.04
C MET A 317 0.13 15.00 19.31
N SER A 318 1.11 15.06 20.22
CA SER A 318 1.00 14.38 21.52
C SER A 318 -0.18 14.91 22.35
N ALA A 319 -0.38 16.24 22.37
CA ALA A 319 -1.53 16.86 23.04
C ALA A 319 -2.87 16.47 22.39
N ARG A 320 -2.88 16.12 21.11
CA ARG A 320 -4.05 15.61 20.35
C ARG A 320 -4.24 14.08 20.46
N GLY A 321 -3.37 13.38 21.19
CA GLY A 321 -3.48 11.95 21.44
C GLY A 321 -2.67 11.07 20.49
N ALA A 322 -1.69 11.65 19.79
CA ALA A 322 -0.78 10.92 18.88
C ALA A 322 0.69 11.12 19.34
N PRO A 323 1.14 10.49 20.44
CA PRO A 323 2.53 10.59 20.87
C PRO A 323 3.48 9.83 19.94
N PRO A 324 4.80 10.12 19.96
CA PRO A 324 5.80 9.36 19.21
C PRO A 324 5.85 7.88 19.59
N SER A 325 5.90 7.01 18.60
CA SER A 325 6.13 5.57 18.77
C SER A 325 7.52 5.14 18.30
N GLN A 326 8.04 5.80 17.25
CA GLN A 326 9.37 5.55 16.72
C GLN A 326 10.00 6.84 16.23
N ASP A 327 11.33 6.93 16.33
CA ASP A 327 12.10 8.11 15.94
C ASP A 327 13.44 7.67 15.33
N ALA A 328 13.84 8.34 14.28
CA ALA A 328 15.11 8.12 13.61
C ALA A 328 15.62 9.38 12.95
N SER A 329 16.92 9.42 12.68
CA SER A 329 17.53 10.53 12.01
C SER A 329 18.52 10.10 10.93
N TRP A 330 18.88 11.01 10.05
CA TRP A 330 19.91 10.82 9.01
C TRP A 330 20.70 12.10 8.79
N LYS A 331 21.86 11.94 8.16
CA LYS A 331 22.69 13.11 7.76
C LYS A 331 22.25 13.63 6.40
N THR A 332 22.17 14.95 6.28
CA THR A 332 22.01 15.65 5.01
C THR A 332 23.16 16.64 4.82
N SER A 333 23.26 17.22 3.62
CA SER A 333 24.26 18.27 3.34
C SER A 333 24.05 19.56 4.13
N LYS A 334 22.81 19.82 4.61
CA LYS A 334 22.44 21.05 5.34
C LYS A 334 22.11 20.81 6.81
N GLY A 335 22.34 19.59 7.33
CA GLY A 335 22.09 19.30 8.72
C GLY A 335 21.57 17.88 8.95
N LYS A 336 20.77 17.71 9.97
CA LYS A 336 20.23 16.41 10.38
C LYS A 336 18.74 16.33 10.05
N GLY A 337 18.38 15.41 9.17
CA GLY A 337 16.98 15.05 8.94
C GLY A 337 16.44 14.15 10.05
N ARG A 338 15.13 14.12 10.23
CA ARG A 338 14.46 13.33 11.27
C ARG A 338 13.11 12.83 10.78
N ALA A 339 12.78 11.58 11.11
CA ALA A 339 11.50 10.95 10.89
C ALA A 339 10.93 10.49 12.24
N VAL A 340 9.67 10.82 12.51
CA VAL A 340 8.98 10.47 13.74
C VAL A 340 7.63 9.86 13.42
N TYR A 341 7.44 8.60 13.83
CA TYR A 341 6.19 7.87 13.69
C TYR A 341 5.33 8.12 14.93
N LEU A 342 4.09 8.51 14.70
CA LEU A 342 3.13 8.77 15.77
C LEU A 342 2.29 7.52 16.05
N ASP A 343 1.85 7.35 17.30
CA ASP A 343 1.04 6.19 17.73
C ASP A 343 -0.43 6.36 17.31
N SER A 344 -0.68 6.46 16.00
CA SER A 344 -2.01 6.64 15.40
C SER A 344 -2.61 5.35 14.83
N GLU A 345 -1.81 4.29 14.67
CA GLU A 345 -2.25 3.00 14.11
C GLU A 345 -3.51 2.43 14.82
N PRO A 346 -3.67 2.51 16.16
CA PRO A 346 -4.88 1.99 16.83
C PRO A 346 -6.20 2.65 16.40
N TYR A 347 -6.13 3.73 15.63
CA TYR A 347 -7.27 4.50 15.14
C TYR A 347 -7.38 4.43 13.62
N GLY A 348 -7.61 3.25 13.11
CA GLY A 348 -7.85 3.02 11.69
C GLY A 348 -6.73 2.29 10.94
N GLY A 349 -5.75 1.71 11.67
CA GLY A 349 -4.70 0.87 11.07
C GLY A 349 -3.67 1.64 10.23
N VAL A 350 -3.52 2.96 10.44
CA VAL A 350 -2.58 3.82 9.69
C VAL A 350 -1.75 4.65 10.64
N THR A 351 -0.45 4.61 10.45
CA THR A 351 0.51 5.44 11.17
C THR A 351 0.69 6.78 10.47
N LEU A 352 0.84 7.88 11.22
CA LEU A 352 1.26 9.17 10.70
C LEU A 352 2.76 9.34 10.93
N GLU A 353 3.51 9.64 9.89
CA GLU A 353 4.93 9.95 9.96
C GLU A 353 5.18 11.44 9.75
N LEU A 354 5.89 12.06 10.66
CA LEU A 354 6.41 13.41 10.54
C LEU A 354 7.82 13.37 10.00
N ILE A 355 8.12 14.23 9.01
CA ILE A 355 9.43 14.28 8.36
C ILE A 355 9.95 15.72 8.45
N TYR A 356 11.13 15.87 9.01
CA TYR A 356 11.92 17.09 8.91
C TYR A 356 13.16 16.83 8.04
N ASP A 357 13.23 17.51 6.92
CA ASP A 357 14.36 17.40 5.98
C ASP A 357 14.91 18.79 5.65
N PRO A 358 16.08 19.14 6.16
CA PRO A 358 16.68 20.46 5.99
C PRO A 358 17.32 20.67 4.60
N ARG A 359 16.96 19.88 3.58
CA ARG A 359 17.45 20.03 2.18
C ARG A 359 17.00 21.31 1.51
#